data_c085400e429e1c970835195eb0e5d913
#
_entry.id   c085400e429e1c970835195eb0e5d913
#
_cell.length_a   1.000
_cell.length_b   1.000
_cell.length_c   1.000
_cell.angle_alpha   90.00
_cell.angle_beta   90.00
_cell.angle_gamma   90.00
#
_symmetry.space_group_name_H-M   'P 1'
#
loop_
_entity.id
_entity.type
_entity.pdbx_description
1 polymer ?
#
loop_
_entity_poly.entity_id
_entity_poly.type
_entity_poly.pdbx_seq_one_letter_code
_entity_poly.pdbx_strand_id
1 'polypeptide(L)'
;MEQTWWDLFIKAKGYELDKNNSWGGTTICGTGYFHRDVFNSYFISRVDMLGDPDIIFVFGGTNDAWARAPMGEYQYSDWTKDDCKSFRPALACLLDMLQRRYPKATVYSILNSELQEEVNESMREVCKHYNVPLVELHDIEKQNGHPSIAGMKSICDQLLEVVD
;
A
#
# COMPACT_ATOMS: atom_id res chain seq x y z
N MET A 1 -15.12 14.63 4.46
CA MET A 1 -14.60 13.25 4.55
C MET A 1 -15.48 12.21 3.83
N GLU A 2 -16.65 12.58 3.38
CA GLU A 2 -17.62 11.64 2.76
C GLU A 2 -17.31 11.26 1.30
N GLN A 3 -16.12 11.60 0.78
CA GLN A 3 -15.77 11.42 -0.64
C GLN A 3 -14.39 10.80 -0.83
N THR A 4 -13.85 10.12 0.17
CA THR A 4 -12.64 9.32 0.01
C THR A 4 -12.98 7.98 -0.64
N TRP A 5 -12.05 7.42 -1.41
CA TRP A 5 -12.29 6.15 -2.11
C TRP A 5 -12.72 5.02 -1.16
N TRP A 6 -12.12 4.92 0.02
CA TRP A 6 -12.44 3.88 0.99
C TRP A 6 -13.83 4.07 1.63
N ASP A 7 -14.26 5.32 1.91
CA ASP A 7 -15.61 5.60 2.43
C ASP A 7 -16.68 5.27 1.37
N LEU A 8 -16.45 5.62 0.12
CA LEU A 8 -17.30 5.24 -1.01
C LEU A 8 -17.38 3.72 -1.17
N PHE A 9 -16.23 3.04 -1.07
CA PHE A 9 -16.13 1.59 -1.25
C PHE A 9 -16.87 0.84 -0.15
N ILE A 10 -16.66 1.15 1.14
CA ILE A 10 -17.35 0.46 2.24
C ILE A 10 -18.86 0.67 2.17
N LYS A 11 -19.34 1.85 1.77
CA LYS A 11 -20.76 2.13 1.56
C LYS A 11 -21.32 1.29 0.41
N ALA A 12 -20.63 1.20 -0.70
CA ALA A 12 -21.08 0.44 -1.86
C ALA A 12 -21.17 -1.08 -1.57
N LYS A 13 -20.21 -1.61 -0.79
CA LYS A 13 -20.17 -3.03 -0.40
C LYS A 13 -21.02 -3.36 0.83
N GLY A 14 -21.47 -2.37 1.60
CA GLY A 14 -22.13 -2.58 2.89
C GLY A 14 -21.19 -3.12 3.96
N TYR A 15 -19.90 -2.78 3.87
CA TYR A 15 -18.87 -3.18 4.83
C TYR A 15 -18.78 -2.18 5.98
N GLU A 16 -18.14 -2.58 7.06
CA GLU A 16 -17.80 -1.73 8.18
C GLU A 16 -16.28 -1.41 8.19
N LEU A 17 -15.94 -0.17 8.55
CA LEU A 17 -14.56 0.23 8.72
C LEU A 17 -14.07 -0.21 10.10
N ASP A 18 -13.22 -1.24 10.15
CA ASP A 18 -12.55 -1.62 11.39
C ASP A 18 -11.48 -0.58 11.77
N LYS A 19 -10.53 -0.31 10.88
CA LYS A 19 -9.45 0.64 11.14
C LYS A 19 -9.00 1.39 9.89
N ASN A 20 -8.95 2.72 9.97
CA ASN A 20 -8.19 3.54 9.04
C ASN A 20 -6.84 3.87 9.68
N ASN A 21 -5.78 3.23 9.22
CA ASN A 21 -4.41 3.42 9.69
C ASN A 21 -3.55 4.14 8.64
N SER A 22 -4.14 5.06 7.89
CA SER A 22 -3.44 5.86 6.88
C SER A 22 -2.73 7.05 7.54
N TRP A 23 -1.43 7.17 7.32
CA TRP A 23 -0.62 8.28 7.81
C TRP A 23 0.02 8.99 6.61
N GLY A 24 -0.30 10.28 6.45
CA GLY A 24 0.19 11.06 5.32
C GLY A 24 1.73 11.16 5.28
N GLY A 25 2.30 11.08 4.08
CA GLY A 25 3.74 11.22 3.87
C GLY A 25 4.58 10.00 4.26
N THR A 26 3.98 8.90 4.73
CA THR A 26 4.73 7.70 5.13
C THR A 26 5.06 6.80 3.96
N THR A 27 6.17 6.08 4.07
CA THR A 27 6.71 5.14 3.08
C THR A 27 6.50 3.69 3.52
N ILE A 28 6.54 2.76 2.57
CA ILE A 28 6.58 1.32 2.87
C ILE A 28 7.94 0.97 3.48
N CYS A 29 9.03 1.47 2.90
CA CYS A 29 10.38 1.24 3.43
C CYS A 29 10.78 2.23 4.53
N GLY A 30 11.86 1.93 5.22
CA GLY A 30 12.40 2.74 6.32
C GLY A 30 13.12 4.01 5.88
N THR A 31 13.18 4.29 4.57
CA THR A 31 13.78 5.51 4.01
C THR A 31 12.67 6.42 3.49
N GLY A 32 12.52 7.57 4.12
CA GLY A 32 11.54 8.59 3.73
C GLY A 32 12.16 9.73 2.92
N TYR A 33 11.41 10.82 2.82
CA TYR A 33 11.86 12.04 2.13
C TYR A 33 13.19 12.55 2.66
N PHE A 34 14.03 13.06 1.76
CA PHE A 34 15.39 13.50 2.04
C PHE A 34 16.29 12.38 2.60
N HIS A 35 16.00 11.12 2.27
CA HIS A 35 16.69 9.92 2.74
C HIS A 35 16.77 9.80 4.27
N ARG A 36 15.76 10.34 4.97
CA ARG A 36 15.68 10.23 6.43
C ARG A 36 15.21 8.85 6.85
N ASP A 37 15.72 8.38 7.98
CA ASP A 37 15.22 7.20 8.67
C ASP A 37 13.79 7.47 9.21
N VAL A 38 12.83 6.62 8.84
CA VAL A 38 11.43 6.76 9.21
C VAL A 38 10.84 5.48 9.84
N PHE A 39 11.67 4.62 10.40
CA PHE A 39 11.24 3.35 10.99
C PHE A 39 10.19 3.47 12.10
N ASN A 40 10.00 4.64 12.67
CA ASN A 40 8.95 4.86 13.67
C ASN A 40 7.56 5.10 13.06
N SER A 41 7.48 5.33 11.75
CA SER A 41 6.23 5.70 11.06
C SER A 41 5.98 4.97 9.75
N TYR A 42 6.94 4.17 9.25
CA TYR A 42 6.78 3.42 8.02
C TYR A 42 5.71 2.32 8.15
N PHE A 43 5.27 1.74 7.05
CA PHE A 43 4.13 0.80 7.05
C PHE A 43 4.34 -0.39 7.99
N ILE A 44 5.53 -0.99 8.01
CA ILE A 44 5.83 -2.16 8.83
C ILE A 44 5.63 -1.88 10.33
N SER A 45 5.98 -0.69 10.82
CA SER A 45 5.84 -0.34 12.25
C SER A 45 4.38 -0.32 12.73
N ARG A 46 3.42 -0.37 11.81
CA ARG A 46 1.98 -0.25 12.09
C ARG A 46 1.17 -1.51 11.82
N VAL A 47 1.85 -2.60 11.43
CA VAL A 47 1.18 -3.88 11.12
C VAL A 47 0.30 -4.38 12.26
N ASP A 48 0.74 -4.26 13.50
CA ASP A 48 -0.02 -4.73 14.67
C ASP A 48 -1.19 -3.81 15.09
N MET A 49 -1.43 -2.73 14.34
CA MET A 49 -2.41 -1.69 14.70
C MET A 49 -3.70 -1.77 13.88
N LEU A 50 -4.00 -2.89 13.23
CA LEU A 50 -5.12 -2.99 12.28
C LEU A 50 -6.42 -3.54 12.86
N GLY A 51 -6.46 -3.95 14.12
CA GLY A 51 -7.66 -4.56 14.70
C GLY A 51 -7.82 -6.05 14.33
N ASP A 52 -9.00 -6.46 13.93
CA ASP A 52 -9.33 -7.84 13.49
C ASP A 52 -10.06 -7.81 12.12
N PRO A 53 -9.41 -7.34 11.06
CA PRO A 53 -10.04 -7.15 9.77
C PRO A 53 -10.25 -8.44 8.99
N ASP A 54 -11.33 -8.49 8.19
CA ASP A 54 -11.54 -9.51 7.16
C ASP A 54 -10.83 -9.15 5.85
N ILE A 55 -10.66 -7.85 5.58
CA ILE A 55 -10.00 -7.32 4.38
C ILE A 55 -9.02 -6.22 4.77
N ILE A 56 -7.82 -6.28 4.19
CA ILE A 56 -6.78 -5.27 4.37
C ILE A 56 -6.42 -4.67 3.01
N PHE A 57 -6.50 -3.35 2.89
CA PHE A 57 -5.98 -2.63 1.75
C PHE A 57 -4.63 -1.99 2.08
N VAL A 58 -3.62 -2.29 1.28
CA VAL A 58 -2.30 -1.66 1.32
C VAL A 58 -2.21 -0.69 0.15
N PHE A 59 -2.41 0.59 0.41
CA PHE A 59 -2.25 1.64 -0.60
C PHE A 59 -0.99 2.46 -0.28
N GLY A 60 0.14 1.98 -0.77
CA GLY A 60 1.47 2.53 -0.52
C GLY A 60 2.35 2.55 -1.75
N GLY A 61 3.61 2.97 -1.58
CA GLY A 61 4.60 3.06 -2.65
C GLY A 61 4.67 4.44 -3.32
N THR A 62 3.63 5.24 -3.27
CA THR A 62 3.65 6.61 -3.84
C THR A 62 4.72 7.48 -3.19
N ASN A 63 4.77 7.48 -1.86
CA ASN A 63 5.77 8.27 -1.14
C ASN A 63 7.18 7.69 -1.30
N ASP A 64 7.32 6.38 -1.42
CA ASP A 64 8.60 5.73 -1.74
C ASP A 64 9.13 6.20 -3.10
N ALA A 65 8.26 6.21 -4.11
CA ALA A 65 8.58 6.72 -5.45
C ALA A 65 8.96 8.22 -5.43
N TRP A 66 8.19 9.05 -4.77
CA TRP A 66 8.43 10.50 -4.69
C TRP A 66 9.66 10.84 -3.85
N ALA A 67 9.92 10.08 -2.80
CA ALA A 67 11.13 10.22 -1.97
C ALA A 67 12.39 9.67 -2.66
N ARG A 68 12.23 8.97 -3.80
CA ARG A 68 13.31 8.24 -4.48
C ARG A 68 14.02 7.28 -3.54
N ALA A 69 13.23 6.51 -2.81
CA ALA A 69 13.74 5.50 -1.88
C ALA A 69 14.61 4.48 -2.62
N PRO A 70 15.65 3.93 -1.97
CA PRO A 70 16.44 2.86 -2.58
C PRO A 70 15.53 1.67 -2.91
N MET A 71 15.68 1.07 -4.08
CA MET A 71 14.87 -0.08 -4.47
C MET A 71 15.32 -1.37 -3.79
N GLY A 72 16.61 -1.60 -3.67
CA GLY A 72 17.17 -2.83 -3.12
C GLY A 72 16.97 -4.04 -4.02
N GLU A 73 17.46 -5.18 -3.58
CA GLU A 73 17.25 -6.46 -4.25
C GLU A 73 15.93 -7.11 -3.81
N TYR A 74 15.39 -8.04 -4.61
CA TYR A 74 14.27 -8.86 -4.19
C TYR A 74 14.71 -9.82 -3.08
N GLN A 75 14.08 -9.75 -1.92
CA GLN A 75 14.38 -10.56 -0.75
C GLN A 75 13.07 -10.99 -0.09
N TYR A 76 12.91 -12.29 0.15
CA TYR A 76 11.66 -12.88 0.61
C TYR A 76 11.76 -13.59 1.97
N SER A 77 12.92 -13.50 2.64
CA SER A 77 13.15 -14.02 4.00
C SER A 77 14.31 -13.33 4.68
N ASP A 78 14.44 -13.56 5.98
CA ASP A 78 15.59 -13.16 6.79
C ASP A 78 15.93 -11.66 6.74
N TRP A 79 14.91 -10.83 6.65
CA TRP A 79 15.08 -9.38 6.60
C TRP A 79 15.70 -8.83 7.88
N THR A 80 16.71 -8.02 7.70
CA THR A 80 17.23 -7.14 8.75
C THR A 80 16.54 -5.76 8.67
N LYS A 81 16.72 -4.96 9.72
CA LYS A 81 16.27 -3.57 9.68
C LYS A 81 16.91 -2.77 8.54
N ASP A 82 18.18 -3.09 8.22
CA ASP A 82 18.91 -2.44 7.12
C ASP A 82 18.34 -2.79 5.75
N ASP A 83 17.94 -4.04 5.54
CA ASP A 83 17.26 -4.44 4.29
C ASP A 83 15.97 -3.65 4.08
N CYS A 84 15.21 -3.47 5.15
CA CYS A 84 13.95 -2.72 5.11
C CYS A 84 14.11 -1.19 4.90
N LYS A 85 15.33 -0.66 4.79
CA LYS A 85 15.56 0.69 4.26
C LYS A 85 15.26 0.80 2.77
N SER A 86 15.25 -0.32 2.05
CA SER A 86 14.99 -0.41 0.61
C SER A 86 13.57 -0.90 0.33
N PHE A 87 13.01 -0.45 -0.78
CA PHE A 87 11.59 -0.66 -1.12
C PHE A 87 11.21 -2.13 -1.30
N ARG A 88 11.95 -2.88 -2.14
CA ARG A 88 11.63 -4.28 -2.45
C ARG A 88 11.66 -5.19 -1.22
N PRO A 89 12.73 -5.18 -0.39
CA PRO A 89 12.73 -5.97 0.84
C PRO A 89 11.64 -5.54 1.83
N ALA A 90 11.40 -4.24 1.99
CA ALA A 90 10.38 -3.74 2.90
C ALA A 90 8.97 -4.12 2.46
N LEU A 91 8.66 -4.03 1.16
CA LEU A 91 7.36 -4.46 0.62
C LEU A 91 7.14 -5.97 0.85
N ALA A 92 8.15 -6.79 0.57
CA ALA A 92 8.09 -8.22 0.82
C ALA A 92 7.88 -8.54 2.30
N CYS A 93 8.65 -7.91 3.18
CA CYS A 93 8.50 -8.04 4.62
C CYS A 93 7.10 -7.61 5.10
N LEU A 94 6.57 -6.49 4.59
CA LEU A 94 5.24 -6.01 4.93
C LEU A 94 4.16 -7.03 4.57
N LEU A 95 4.17 -7.58 3.35
CA LEU A 95 3.15 -8.53 2.92
C LEU A 95 3.25 -9.86 3.68
N ASP A 96 4.46 -10.36 3.92
CA ASP A 96 4.68 -11.54 4.76
C ASP A 96 4.12 -11.34 6.19
N MET A 97 4.43 -10.21 6.81
CA MET A 97 3.95 -9.88 8.15
C MET A 97 2.43 -9.76 8.20
N LEU A 98 1.80 -9.11 7.23
CA LEU A 98 0.35 -8.98 7.17
C LEU A 98 -0.34 -10.33 7.06
N GLN A 99 0.13 -11.22 6.18
CA GLN A 99 -0.44 -12.55 6.00
C GLN A 99 -0.25 -13.44 7.25
N ARG A 100 0.88 -13.32 7.93
CA ARG A 100 1.12 -14.08 9.18
C ARG A 100 0.33 -13.53 10.34
N ARG A 101 0.21 -12.21 10.44
CA ARG A 101 -0.49 -11.56 11.57
C ARG A 101 -1.99 -11.65 11.45
N TYR A 102 -2.51 -11.63 10.22
CA TYR A 102 -3.94 -11.66 9.91
C TYR A 102 -4.26 -12.81 8.94
N PRO A 103 -4.11 -14.07 9.36
CA PRO A 103 -4.20 -15.22 8.45
C PRO A 103 -5.61 -15.47 7.90
N LYS A 104 -6.63 -14.82 8.46
CA LYS A 104 -8.01 -14.88 7.97
C LYS A 104 -8.37 -13.73 7.03
N ALA A 105 -7.57 -12.67 7.04
CA ALA A 105 -7.85 -11.50 6.21
C ALA A 105 -7.37 -11.71 4.78
N THR A 106 -8.14 -11.20 3.83
CA THR A 106 -7.67 -11.05 2.45
C THR A 106 -6.92 -9.72 2.33
N VAL A 107 -5.67 -9.78 1.92
CA VAL A 107 -4.84 -8.58 1.68
C VAL A 107 -4.93 -8.22 0.20
N TYR A 108 -5.28 -6.98 -0.10
CA TYR A 108 -5.20 -6.37 -1.43
C TYR A 108 -4.15 -5.28 -1.41
N SER A 109 -3.32 -5.23 -2.44
CA SER A 109 -2.39 -4.12 -2.66
C SER A 109 -2.92 -3.21 -3.76
N ILE A 110 -2.76 -1.90 -3.59
CA ILE A 110 -3.20 -0.89 -4.56
C ILE A 110 -1.98 -0.15 -5.07
N LEU A 111 -1.77 -0.20 -6.38
CA LEU A 111 -0.72 0.53 -7.08
C LEU A 111 -1.28 1.80 -7.67
N ASN A 112 -0.73 2.94 -7.25
CA ASN A 112 -1.12 4.24 -7.79
C ASN A 112 -0.70 4.38 -9.25
N SER A 113 -1.48 5.13 -10.03
CA SER A 113 -1.13 5.46 -11.41
C SER A 113 0.05 6.43 -11.50
N GLU A 114 0.76 6.43 -12.63
CA GLU A 114 1.81 7.41 -12.98
C GLU A 114 3.05 7.36 -12.07
N LEU A 115 3.38 6.20 -11.50
CA LEU A 115 4.64 5.98 -10.81
C LEU A 115 5.73 5.48 -11.77
N GLN A 116 6.99 5.52 -11.33
CA GLN A 116 8.11 4.98 -12.09
C GLN A 116 7.95 3.48 -12.32
N GLU A 117 8.30 2.98 -13.52
CA GLU A 117 8.10 1.58 -13.88
C GLU A 117 8.84 0.62 -12.93
N GLU A 118 9.99 1.01 -12.40
CA GLU A 118 10.72 0.20 -11.43
C GLU A 118 9.90 -0.06 -10.15
N VAL A 119 9.12 0.93 -9.69
CA VAL A 119 8.18 0.74 -8.56
C VAL A 119 7.03 -0.16 -8.97
N ASN A 120 6.45 0.06 -10.15
CA ASN A 120 5.34 -0.75 -10.69
C ASN A 120 5.74 -2.22 -10.81
N GLU A 121 6.87 -2.51 -11.44
CA GLU A 121 7.41 -3.88 -11.57
C GLU A 121 7.66 -4.52 -10.20
N SER A 122 8.23 -3.77 -9.25
CA SER A 122 8.47 -4.27 -7.91
C SER A 122 7.18 -4.65 -7.18
N MET A 123 6.13 -3.83 -7.31
CA MET A 123 4.81 -4.13 -6.75
C MET A 123 4.23 -5.40 -7.38
N ARG A 124 4.31 -5.55 -8.71
CA ARG A 124 3.80 -6.74 -9.43
C ARG A 124 4.53 -8.01 -8.98
N GLU A 125 5.86 -7.99 -8.96
CA GLU A 125 6.67 -9.16 -8.62
C GLU A 125 6.48 -9.59 -7.17
N VAL A 126 6.50 -8.66 -6.23
CA VAL A 126 6.34 -8.98 -4.80
C VAL A 126 4.91 -9.44 -4.50
N CYS A 127 3.89 -8.76 -5.03
CA CYS A 127 2.49 -9.19 -4.87
C CYS A 127 2.24 -10.58 -5.46
N LYS A 128 2.82 -10.87 -6.62
CA LYS A 128 2.76 -12.20 -7.25
C LYS A 128 3.38 -13.28 -6.36
N HIS A 129 4.54 -13.01 -5.77
CA HIS A 129 5.22 -13.96 -4.88
C HIS A 129 4.35 -14.36 -3.69
N TYR A 130 3.63 -13.41 -3.10
CA TYR A 130 2.76 -13.64 -1.95
C TYR A 130 1.30 -13.98 -2.31
N ASN A 131 0.96 -14.11 -3.59
CA ASN A 131 -0.41 -14.28 -4.07
C ASN A 131 -1.36 -13.18 -3.53
N VAL A 132 -0.87 -11.96 -3.42
CA VAL A 132 -1.65 -10.78 -3.02
C VAL A 132 -2.22 -10.15 -4.30
N PRO A 133 -3.56 -10.04 -4.44
CA PRO A 133 -4.16 -9.33 -5.55
C PRO A 133 -3.66 -7.88 -5.60
N LEU A 134 -3.17 -7.47 -6.78
CA LEU A 134 -2.73 -6.09 -7.04
C LEU A 134 -3.75 -5.38 -7.90
N VAL A 135 -4.30 -4.29 -7.38
CA VAL A 135 -5.17 -3.39 -8.13
C VAL A 135 -4.31 -2.28 -8.73
N GLU A 136 -4.06 -2.33 -10.02
CA GLU A 136 -3.30 -1.31 -10.73
C GLU A 136 -4.25 -0.19 -11.18
N LEU A 137 -4.18 0.95 -10.52
CA LEU A 137 -5.01 2.10 -10.85
C LEU A 137 -4.57 2.75 -12.15
N HIS A 138 -5.53 3.18 -12.96
CA HIS A 138 -5.29 3.89 -14.21
C HIS A 138 -6.27 5.06 -14.35
N ASP A 139 -5.89 6.06 -15.13
CA ASP A 139 -6.73 7.21 -15.48
C ASP A 139 -7.32 7.93 -14.25
N ILE A 140 -6.54 8.05 -13.18
CA ILE A 140 -6.98 8.74 -11.97
C ILE A 140 -6.77 10.25 -12.12
N GLU A 141 -7.86 11.00 -12.08
CA GLU A 141 -7.77 12.46 -12.06
C GLU A 141 -7.11 12.94 -10.76
N LYS A 142 -6.08 13.77 -10.91
CA LYS A 142 -5.27 14.26 -9.80
C LYS A 142 -5.17 15.79 -9.80
N GLN A 143 -5.09 16.34 -8.59
CA GLN A 143 -4.76 17.75 -8.36
C GLN A 143 -3.53 17.79 -7.43
N ASN A 144 -2.48 18.46 -7.89
CA ASN A 144 -1.20 18.51 -7.15
C ASN A 144 -0.66 17.11 -6.74
N GLY A 145 -0.79 16.12 -7.63
CA GLY A 145 -0.33 14.75 -7.40
C GLY A 145 -1.28 13.87 -6.55
N HIS A 146 -2.34 14.44 -5.98
CA HIS A 146 -3.32 13.71 -5.18
C HIS A 146 -4.63 13.51 -5.95
N PRO A 147 -5.35 12.39 -5.75
CA PRO A 147 -6.64 12.17 -6.39
C PRO A 147 -7.62 13.30 -6.07
N SER A 148 -8.26 13.86 -7.10
CA SER A 148 -9.40 14.75 -6.95
C SER A 148 -10.63 14.00 -6.42
N ILE A 149 -11.76 14.69 -6.21
CA ILE A 149 -13.03 14.04 -5.86
C ILE A 149 -13.42 13.00 -6.94
N ALA A 150 -13.28 13.35 -8.22
CA ALA A 150 -13.52 12.42 -9.33
C ALA A 150 -12.51 11.27 -9.33
N GLY A 151 -11.23 11.56 -9.02
CA GLY A 151 -10.20 10.55 -8.86
C GLY A 151 -10.50 9.58 -7.70
N MET A 152 -10.98 10.07 -6.57
CA MET A 152 -11.41 9.20 -5.44
C MET A 152 -12.55 8.27 -5.83
N LYS A 153 -13.52 8.78 -6.60
CA LYS A 153 -14.60 7.93 -7.12
C LYS A 153 -14.07 6.88 -8.11
N SER A 154 -13.18 7.27 -9.02
CA SER A 154 -12.56 6.33 -9.97
C SER A 154 -11.79 5.22 -9.26
N ILE A 155 -11.04 5.53 -8.19
CA ILE A 155 -10.37 4.50 -7.37
C ILE A 155 -11.39 3.53 -6.79
N CYS A 156 -12.48 4.05 -6.22
CA CYS A 156 -13.55 3.20 -5.69
C CYS A 156 -14.14 2.29 -6.77
N ASP A 157 -14.48 2.84 -7.94
CA ASP A 157 -15.08 2.07 -9.05
C ASP A 157 -14.13 0.94 -9.50
N GLN A 158 -12.83 1.23 -9.66
CA GLN A 158 -11.83 0.22 -10.04
C GLN A 158 -11.65 -0.88 -8.98
N LEU A 159 -11.73 -0.53 -7.69
CA LEU A 159 -11.71 -1.52 -6.60
C LEU A 159 -12.95 -2.41 -6.60
N LEU A 160 -14.12 -1.86 -6.90
CA LEU A 160 -15.38 -2.63 -6.97
C LEU A 160 -15.37 -3.68 -8.09
N GLU A 161 -14.54 -3.52 -9.11
CA GLU A 161 -14.39 -4.51 -10.20
C GLU A 161 -13.53 -5.72 -9.79
N VAL A 162 -12.66 -5.57 -8.77
CA VAL A 162 -11.66 -6.58 -8.40
C VAL A 162 -11.98 -7.26 -7.07
N VAL A 163 -12.58 -6.53 -6.15
CA VAL A 163 -12.83 -7.02 -4.79
C VAL A 163 -14.22 -7.64 -4.70
N ASP A 164 -14.27 -8.92 -4.38
CA ASP A 164 -15.51 -9.69 -4.19
C ASP A 164 -16.31 -9.29 -2.94
#